data_567e3c9f42722d96dec6e0a1c9fbce50
#
_entry.id   567e3c9f42722d96dec6e0a1c9fbce50
#
_cell.length_a   1.000
_cell.length_b   1.000
_cell.length_c   1.000
_cell.angle_alpha   90.00
_cell.angle_beta   90.00
_cell.angle_gamma   90.00
#
_symmetry.space_group_name_H-M   'P 1'
#
loop_
_entity.id
_entity.type
_entity.pdbx_description
1 polymer ?
#
loop_
_entity_poly.entity_id
_entity_poly.type
_entity_poly.pdbx_seq_one_letter_code
_entity_poly.pdbx_strand_id
1 'polypeptide(L)'
;MDDTYAINVAKTEYREGFNTGDADRVVSVFAPEFTDNSDGRPSRYGKDAPAKLRRYLEDLFADYRTQLNIIIAAIVLAGDFAYDYGWYELTLTPRNGGETRLIRTRYLELWRKQESGEWRIIRYIDNNDLPDVVD
;
A
#
# COMPACT_ATOMS: atom_id res chain seq x y z
N MET A 1 -3.61 2.33 23.37
CA MET A 1 -2.71 2.63 22.24
C MET A 1 -3.30 3.82 21.49
N ASP A 2 -2.47 4.79 21.19
CA ASP A 2 -2.79 5.95 20.38
C ASP A 2 -3.17 5.49 18.95
N ASP A 3 -4.22 6.06 18.39
CA ASP A 3 -4.71 5.67 17.06
C ASP A 3 -3.71 6.00 15.95
N THR A 4 -3.01 7.13 16.07
CA THR A 4 -1.94 7.46 15.12
C THR A 4 -0.81 6.42 15.17
N TYR A 5 -0.43 6.00 16.37
CA TYR A 5 0.56 4.96 16.54
C TYR A 5 0.08 3.63 15.94
N ALA A 6 -1.19 3.27 16.14
CA ALA A 6 -1.76 2.05 15.58
C ALA A 6 -1.73 2.05 14.05
N ILE A 7 -2.03 3.19 13.42
CA ILE A 7 -1.93 3.33 11.96
C ILE A 7 -0.47 3.19 11.51
N ASN A 8 0.48 3.80 12.22
CA ASN A 8 1.89 3.65 11.91
C ASN A 8 2.37 2.21 12.02
N VAL A 9 1.88 1.45 13.00
CA VAL A 9 2.17 0.02 13.12
C VAL A 9 1.64 -0.74 11.90
N ALA A 10 0.42 -0.44 11.47
CA ALA A 10 -0.16 -1.07 10.27
C ALA A 10 0.65 -0.72 9.01
N LYS A 11 1.09 0.52 8.88
CA LYS A 11 1.94 0.93 7.75
C LYS A 11 3.30 0.24 7.78
N THR A 12 3.84 -0.03 8.94
CA THR A 12 5.05 -0.84 9.08
C THR A 12 4.83 -2.27 8.60
N GLU A 13 3.69 -2.88 8.94
CA GLU A 13 3.32 -4.21 8.43
C GLU A 13 3.23 -4.22 6.91
N TYR A 14 2.64 -3.20 6.32
CA TYR A 14 2.55 -3.04 4.87
C TYR A 14 3.95 -3.00 4.25
N ARG A 15 4.81 -2.12 4.76
CA ARG A 15 6.19 -1.99 4.27
C ARG A 15 6.97 -3.29 4.41
N GLU A 16 6.93 -3.91 5.58
CA GLU A 16 7.68 -5.14 5.82
C GLU A 16 7.13 -6.31 4.99
N GLY A 17 5.83 -6.31 4.69
CA GLY A 17 5.26 -7.28 3.77
C GLY A 17 5.89 -7.19 2.40
N PHE A 18 6.07 -5.98 1.86
CA PHE A 18 6.79 -5.77 0.60
C PHE A 18 8.26 -6.16 0.72
N ASN A 19 8.93 -5.74 1.79
CA ASN A 19 10.37 -5.97 1.95
C ASN A 19 10.73 -7.43 2.15
N THR A 20 9.79 -8.24 2.64
CA THR A 20 10.00 -9.69 2.83
C THR A 20 9.30 -10.54 1.77
N GLY A 21 8.56 -9.92 0.85
CA GLY A 21 7.81 -10.63 -0.18
C GLY A 21 6.66 -11.46 0.38
N ASP A 22 6.00 -10.97 1.41
CA ASP A 22 4.90 -11.65 2.10
C ASP A 22 3.57 -11.01 1.72
N ALA A 23 2.89 -11.61 0.74
CA ALA A 23 1.61 -11.09 0.24
C ALA A 23 0.52 -11.07 1.31
N ASP A 24 0.44 -12.08 2.15
CA ASP A 24 -0.57 -12.13 3.21
C ASP A 24 -0.39 -11.00 4.21
N ARG A 25 0.84 -10.67 4.52
CA ARG A 25 1.18 -9.57 5.44
C ARG A 25 0.71 -8.22 4.89
N VAL A 26 0.91 -7.99 3.59
CA VAL A 26 0.42 -6.77 2.93
C VAL A 26 -1.11 -6.73 2.94
N VAL A 27 -1.76 -7.82 2.51
CA VAL A 27 -3.23 -7.89 2.43
C VAL A 27 -3.87 -7.70 3.79
N SER A 28 -3.24 -8.15 4.87
CA SER A 28 -3.78 -8.03 6.23
C SER A 28 -4.02 -6.59 6.68
N VAL A 29 -3.38 -5.62 6.03
CA VAL A 29 -3.53 -4.20 6.35
C VAL A 29 -4.81 -3.61 5.74
N PHE A 30 -5.42 -4.30 4.79
CA PHE A 30 -6.65 -3.87 4.14
C PHE A 30 -7.87 -4.47 4.84
N ALA A 31 -8.94 -3.67 4.93
CA ALA A 31 -10.22 -4.16 5.41
C ALA A 31 -10.85 -5.10 4.36
N PRO A 32 -11.69 -6.06 4.77
CA PRO A 32 -12.34 -6.95 3.79
C PRO A 32 -13.14 -6.20 2.72
N GLU A 33 -13.68 -5.03 3.05
CA GLU A 33 -14.50 -4.20 2.17
C GLU A 33 -13.73 -3.12 1.42
N PHE A 34 -12.42 -3.29 1.23
CA PHE A 34 -11.61 -2.23 0.64
C PHE A 34 -11.85 -2.05 -0.87
N THR A 35 -11.56 -0.85 -1.34
CA THR A 35 -11.45 -0.53 -2.77
C THR A 35 -10.03 -0.05 -3.04
N ASP A 36 -9.44 -0.56 -4.11
CA ASP A 36 -8.08 -0.26 -4.53
C ASP A 36 -8.11 0.34 -5.94
N ASN A 37 -7.62 1.57 -6.06
CA ASN A 37 -7.54 2.31 -7.31
C ASN A 37 -6.07 2.61 -7.64
N SER A 38 -5.27 1.58 -7.79
CA SER A 38 -3.86 1.72 -8.14
C SER A 38 -3.68 2.17 -9.58
N ASP A 39 -2.66 3.01 -9.81
CA ASP A 39 -2.35 3.56 -11.12
C ASP A 39 -2.04 2.46 -12.14
N GLY A 40 -2.58 2.64 -13.34
CA GLY A 40 -2.32 1.73 -14.46
C GLY A 40 -2.98 0.36 -14.38
N ARG A 41 -3.92 0.15 -13.46
CA ARG A 41 -4.60 -1.13 -13.24
C ARG A 41 -6.09 -0.95 -13.12
N PRO A 42 -6.88 -1.99 -13.45
CA PRO A 42 -8.30 -1.97 -13.12
C PRO A 42 -8.50 -1.85 -11.61
N SER A 43 -9.56 -1.15 -11.22
CA SER A 43 -9.93 -1.06 -9.80
C SER A 43 -10.27 -2.43 -9.24
N ARG A 44 -9.87 -2.67 -7.99
CA ARG A 44 -10.26 -3.86 -7.25
C ARG A 44 -11.27 -3.46 -6.19
N TYR A 45 -12.42 -4.12 -6.20
CA TYR A 45 -13.50 -3.82 -5.26
C TYR A 45 -14.37 -5.06 -5.06
N GLY A 46 -15.23 -4.99 -4.03
CA GLY A 46 -16.14 -6.08 -3.71
C GLY A 46 -15.43 -7.23 -2.98
N LYS A 47 -16.15 -8.33 -2.82
CA LYS A 47 -15.68 -9.47 -2.02
C LYS A 47 -14.46 -10.17 -2.61
N ASP A 48 -14.20 -10.00 -3.90
CA ASP A 48 -13.06 -10.63 -4.57
C ASP A 48 -11.79 -9.78 -4.51
N ALA A 49 -11.88 -8.55 -4.01
CA ALA A 49 -10.74 -7.64 -3.98
C ALA A 49 -9.54 -8.17 -3.19
N PRO A 50 -9.72 -8.75 -1.98
CA PRO A 50 -8.57 -9.31 -1.24
C PRO A 50 -7.85 -10.40 -2.01
N ALA A 51 -8.57 -11.31 -2.66
CA ALA A 51 -7.96 -12.39 -3.43
C ALA A 51 -7.23 -11.86 -4.67
N LYS A 52 -7.77 -10.84 -5.32
CA LYS A 52 -7.14 -10.21 -6.49
C LYS A 52 -5.86 -9.49 -6.09
N LEU A 53 -5.88 -8.77 -4.98
CA LEU A 53 -4.69 -8.08 -4.47
C LEU A 53 -3.60 -9.10 -4.10
N ARG A 54 -3.97 -10.18 -3.40
CA ARG A 54 -3.02 -11.22 -3.03
C ARG A 54 -2.36 -11.82 -4.26
N ARG A 55 -3.12 -12.17 -5.28
CA ARG A 55 -2.58 -12.75 -6.52
C ARG A 55 -1.61 -11.79 -7.21
N TYR A 56 -1.98 -10.52 -7.29
CA TYR A 56 -1.10 -9.50 -7.86
C TYR A 56 0.24 -9.44 -7.10
N LEU A 57 0.18 -9.44 -5.77
CA LEU A 57 1.39 -9.37 -4.94
C LEU A 57 2.22 -10.65 -5.06
N GLU A 58 1.58 -11.82 -5.09
CA GLU A 58 2.29 -13.10 -5.27
C GLU A 58 3.05 -13.11 -6.60
N ASP A 59 2.43 -12.65 -7.67
CA ASP A 59 3.07 -12.56 -8.98
C ASP A 59 4.23 -11.57 -8.97
N LEU A 60 4.03 -10.41 -8.34
CA LEU A 60 5.08 -9.41 -8.21
C LEU A 60 6.29 -9.96 -7.45
N PHE A 61 6.06 -10.60 -6.32
CA PHE A 61 7.12 -11.14 -5.47
C PHE A 61 7.81 -12.37 -6.08
N ALA A 62 7.10 -13.09 -6.96
CA ALA A 62 7.73 -14.19 -7.71
C ALA A 62 8.76 -13.68 -8.71
N ASP A 63 8.49 -12.54 -9.33
CA ASP A 63 9.34 -11.97 -10.39
C ASP A 63 10.39 -11.00 -9.87
N TYR A 64 10.14 -10.35 -8.73
CA TYR A 64 11.01 -9.28 -8.22
C TYR A 64 11.28 -9.42 -6.73
N ARG A 65 12.48 -9.02 -6.35
CA ARG A 65 12.73 -8.61 -4.98
C ARG A 65 12.25 -7.17 -4.88
N THR A 66 11.51 -6.87 -3.82
CA THR A 66 10.91 -5.56 -3.63
C THR A 66 11.44 -4.90 -2.38
N GLN A 67 11.61 -3.59 -2.45
CA GLN A 67 11.93 -2.76 -1.29
C GLN A 67 11.02 -1.55 -1.33
N LEU A 68 10.26 -1.33 -0.28
CA LEU A 68 9.32 -0.23 -0.18
C LEU A 68 9.80 0.77 0.85
N ASN A 69 9.83 2.03 0.43
CA ASN A 69 10.06 3.17 1.32
C ASN A 69 8.77 4.00 1.34
N ILE A 70 8.29 4.34 2.54
CA ILE A 70 7.07 5.11 2.72
C ILE A 70 7.43 6.47 3.29
N ILE A 71 7.02 7.53 2.59
CA ILE A 71 7.22 8.92 3.02
C ILE A 71 5.84 9.48 3.36
N ILE A 72 5.53 9.59 4.64
CA ILE A 72 4.23 10.03 5.13
C ILE A 72 4.25 11.56 5.24
N ALA A 73 3.34 12.24 4.52
CA ALA A 73 3.18 13.68 4.64
C ALA A 73 2.31 14.02 5.85
N ALA A 74 1.19 13.32 6.03
CA ALA A 74 0.31 13.54 7.17
C ALA A 74 -0.59 12.34 7.41
N ILE A 75 -0.96 12.13 8.68
CA ILE A 75 -2.01 11.22 9.12
C ILE A 75 -3.02 12.07 9.88
N VAL A 76 -4.27 12.08 9.44
CA VAL A 76 -5.32 12.90 10.02
C VAL A 76 -6.45 12.02 10.51
N LEU A 77 -6.75 12.08 11.81
CA LEU A 77 -7.80 11.29 12.45
C LEU A 77 -9.13 12.03 12.40
N ALA A 78 -10.22 11.29 12.19
CA ALA A 78 -11.59 11.80 12.19
C ALA A 78 -12.52 10.73 12.78
N GLY A 79 -12.55 10.60 14.11
CA GLY A 79 -13.33 9.57 14.79
C GLY A 79 -12.79 8.18 14.49
N ASP A 80 -13.64 7.29 13.97
CA ASP A 80 -13.26 5.94 13.58
C ASP A 80 -12.67 5.87 12.16
N PHE A 81 -12.46 7.00 11.54
CA PHE A 81 -11.85 7.12 10.22
C PHE A 81 -10.57 7.95 10.29
N ALA A 82 -9.72 7.73 9.30
CA ALA A 82 -8.51 8.54 9.14
C ALA A 82 -8.16 8.58 7.67
N TYR A 83 -7.39 9.59 7.27
CA TYR A 83 -6.72 9.55 5.99
C TYR A 83 -5.23 9.82 6.20
N ASP A 84 -4.43 9.26 5.31
CA ASP A 84 -3.03 9.63 5.23
C ASP A 84 -2.61 9.70 3.78
N TYR A 85 -1.62 10.55 3.51
CA TYR A 85 -1.11 10.73 2.16
C TYR A 85 0.38 11.00 2.21
N GLY A 86 1.02 10.78 1.08
CA GLY A 86 2.46 10.96 0.93
C GLY A 86 2.93 10.25 -0.33
N TRP A 87 4.08 9.62 -0.24
CA TRP A 87 4.72 8.95 -1.37
C TRP A 87 5.18 7.56 -1.00
N TYR A 88 5.06 6.64 -1.97
CA TYR A 88 5.68 5.34 -1.93
C TYR A 88 6.81 5.32 -2.95
N GLU A 89 7.96 4.83 -2.54
CA GLU A 89 9.09 4.56 -3.42
C GLU A 89 9.33 3.06 -3.42
N LEU A 90 9.00 2.41 -4.53
CA LEU A 90 9.11 0.96 -4.68
C LEU A 90 10.27 0.63 -5.59
N THR A 91 11.25 -0.07 -5.06
CA THR A 91 12.38 -0.57 -5.84
C THR A 91 12.11 -2.01 -6.24
N LEU A 92 12.16 -2.27 -7.55
CA LEU A 92 11.95 -3.59 -8.13
C LEU A 92 13.25 -4.11 -8.71
N THR A 93 13.76 -5.20 -8.16
CA THR A 93 14.97 -5.86 -8.66
C THR A 93 14.56 -7.21 -9.25
N PRO A 94 14.69 -7.39 -10.59
CA PRO A 94 14.31 -8.66 -11.20
C PRO A 94 15.12 -9.82 -10.63
N ARG A 95 14.44 -10.93 -10.29
CA ARG A 95 15.09 -12.12 -9.71
C ARG A 95 15.96 -12.84 -10.72
N ASN A 96 15.60 -12.75 -12.01
CA ASN A 96 16.35 -13.40 -13.09
C ASN A 96 17.44 -12.53 -13.70
N GLY A 97 17.78 -11.42 -13.05
CA GLY A 97 18.74 -10.44 -13.56
C GLY A 97 18.07 -9.38 -14.41
N GLY A 98 18.74 -8.27 -14.56
CA GLY A 98 18.22 -7.11 -15.26
C GLY A 98 18.33 -5.85 -14.42
N GLU A 99 17.85 -4.75 -14.97
CA GLU A 99 17.96 -3.46 -14.32
C GLU A 99 16.96 -3.31 -13.18
N THR A 100 17.43 -2.74 -12.08
CA THR A 100 16.59 -2.32 -10.97
C THR A 100 15.79 -1.09 -11.40
N ARG A 101 14.49 -1.09 -11.07
CA ARG A 101 13.59 0.04 -11.37
C ARG A 101 13.11 0.66 -10.08
N LEU A 102 13.03 1.98 -10.06
CA LEU A 102 12.41 2.73 -8.97
C LEU A 102 11.09 3.31 -9.49
N ILE A 103 10.01 3.00 -8.78
CA ILE A 103 8.68 3.55 -9.07
C ILE A 103 8.30 4.43 -7.88
N ARG A 104 8.04 5.70 -8.15
CA ARG A 104 7.55 6.63 -7.14
C ARG A 104 6.09 6.93 -7.43
N THR A 105 5.25 6.73 -6.42
CA THR A 105 3.83 7.06 -6.51
C THR A 105 3.46 8.03 -5.39
N ARG A 106 2.47 8.86 -5.67
CA ARG A 106 1.80 9.64 -4.65
C ARG A 106 0.52 8.90 -4.29
N TYR A 107 0.23 8.78 -3.00
CA TYR A 107 -0.88 7.95 -2.54
C TYR A 107 -1.81 8.73 -1.61
N LEU A 108 -3.05 8.28 -1.54
CA LEU A 108 -4.04 8.64 -0.53
C LEU A 108 -4.67 7.35 -0.02
N GLU A 109 -4.67 7.17 1.29
CA GLU A 109 -5.29 6.03 1.96
C GLU A 109 -6.33 6.51 2.95
N LEU A 110 -7.51 5.87 2.91
CA LEU A 110 -8.54 6.04 3.91
C LEU A 110 -8.55 4.81 4.81
N TRP A 111 -8.55 5.06 6.10
CA TRP A 111 -8.51 4.05 7.15
C TRP A 111 -9.81 4.02 7.92
N ARG A 112 -10.16 2.85 8.40
CA ARG A 112 -11.30 2.68 9.29
C ARG A 112 -10.90 1.81 10.47
N LYS A 113 -11.28 2.26 11.68
CA LYS A 113 -11.11 1.45 12.89
C LYS A 113 -12.15 0.35 12.90
N GLN A 114 -11.70 -0.89 12.92
CA GLN A 114 -12.57 -2.06 12.93
C GLN A 114 -13.14 -2.28 14.33
N GLU A 115 -14.16 -3.15 14.46
CA GLU A 115 -14.74 -3.49 15.75
C GLU A 115 -13.70 -4.05 16.71
N SER A 116 -12.71 -4.76 16.20
CA SER A 116 -11.58 -5.29 16.98
C SER A 116 -10.67 -4.21 17.57
N GLY A 117 -10.80 -2.96 17.09
CA GLY A 117 -9.89 -1.87 17.42
C GLY A 117 -8.73 -1.73 16.46
N GLU A 118 -8.55 -2.65 15.53
CA GLU A 118 -7.51 -2.56 14.52
C GLU A 118 -7.89 -1.55 13.44
N TRP A 119 -6.89 -0.81 12.97
CA TRP A 119 -7.06 0.10 11.84
C TRP A 119 -6.71 -0.61 10.55
N ARG A 120 -7.58 -0.51 9.53
CA ARG A 120 -7.38 -1.12 8.22
C ARG A 120 -7.75 -0.15 7.11
N ILE A 121 -7.09 -0.30 5.96
CA ILE A 121 -7.36 0.53 4.78
C ILE A 121 -8.68 0.10 4.15
N ILE A 122 -9.56 1.08 3.93
CA ILE A 122 -10.83 0.87 3.22
C ILE A 122 -10.80 1.43 1.81
N ARG A 123 -9.91 2.37 1.53
CA ARG A 123 -9.68 2.95 0.21
C ARG A 123 -8.22 3.23 0.00
N TYR A 124 -7.75 2.89 -1.18
CA TYR A 124 -6.40 3.17 -1.60
C TYR A 124 -6.45 3.76 -3.01
N ILE A 125 -5.77 4.85 -3.22
CA ILE A 125 -5.58 5.42 -4.56
C ILE A 125 -4.15 5.91 -4.69
N ASP A 126 -3.53 5.64 -5.84
CA ASP A 126 -2.23 6.19 -6.14
C ASP A 126 -2.12 6.60 -7.61
N ASN A 127 -1.11 7.40 -7.88
CA ASN A 127 -0.72 7.81 -9.24
C ASN A 127 0.80 7.87 -9.27
N ASN A 128 1.36 7.64 -10.46
CA ASN A 128 2.78 7.85 -10.64
C ASN A 128 3.13 9.31 -10.38
N ASP A 129 4.17 9.53 -9.58
CA ASP A 129 4.70 10.85 -9.29
C ASP A 129 5.85 11.10 -10.27
N LEU A 130 5.52 11.73 -11.39
CA LEU A 130 6.47 11.95 -12.46
C LEU A 130 7.43 13.08 -12.10
N PRO A 131 8.69 13.02 -12.62
CA PRO A 131 9.62 14.13 -12.44
C PRO A 131 9.07 15.43 -12.98
N ASP A 132 9.51 16.55 -12.42
CA ASP A 132 9.16 17.87 -12.91
C ASP A 132 9.58 18.03 -14.36
N VAL A 133 8.71 18.67 -15.14
CA VAL A 133 9.03 19.02 -16.52
C VAL A 133 9.74 20.36 -16.50
N VAL A 134 10.95 20.39 -17.06
CA VAL A 134 11.72 21.64 -17.21
C VAL A 134 11.41 22.21 -18.57
N ASP A 135 10.71 23.34 -18.58
CA ASP A 135 10.37 24.05 -19.82
C ASP A 135 11.54 24.91 -20.32
#